data_154be178c577cbc147e49695ea79c5e2
#
_entry.id   154be178c577cbc147e49695ea79c5e2
#
_cell.length_a   1.000
_cell.length_b   1.000
_cell.length_c   1.000
_cell.angle_alpha   90.00
_cell.angle_beta   90.00
_cell.angle_gamma   90.00
#
_symmetry.space_group_name_H-M   'P 1'
#
loop_
_entity.id
_entity.type
_entity.pdbx_description
1 polymer ?
#
loop_
_entity_poly.entity_id
_entity_poly.type
_entity_poly.pdbx_seq_one_letter_code
_entity_poly.pdbx_strand_id
1 'polypeptide(L)'
;MEIRLEEHTIREIFDGYKDSADNGVIAFGGKLNVRPAFQREFVYKEKERNAVIDTVTKGFPLNVMYWCEDDNGNYELLDGQQRTISICQYCSGDFSINNRTFHNLTNTERERILDYKLMIYICKGNDLEKLEWFKTINIAGVKLADQELRNAIYTGPWLTDVKKYFSKNGCPAYKIGNKYLSGEMIRQDYLEKAIKWIASKENKSIEEYMSEHQHDSDGTA
;
A
#
# COMPACT_ATOMS: atom_id res chain seq x y z
N MET A 1 -0.40 21.51 -5.93
CA MET A 1 0.42 20.48 -5.26
C MET A 1 1.90 20.86 -5.35
N GLU A 2 2.63 20.85 -4.24
CA GLU A 2 4.08 21.01 -4.18
C GLU A 2 4.75 19.64 -4.28
N ILE A 3 5.84 19.53 -5.05
CA ILE A 3 6.58 18.28 -5.22
C ILE A 3 8.07 18.55 -5.04
N ARG A 4 8.75 17.77 -4.20
CA ARG A 4 10.19 17.82 -4.01
C ARG A 4 10.77 16.40 -4.09
N LEU A 5 11.99 16.30 -4.59
CA LEU A 5 12.73 15.05 -4.67
C LEU A 5 13.70 14.98 -3.49
N GLU A 6 13.64 13.89 -2.74
CA GLU A 6 14.54 13.61 -1.63
C GLU A 6 15.22 12.25 -1.80
N GLU A 7 16.38 12.10 -1.20
CA GLU A 7 17.10 10.82 -1.08
C GLU A 7 17.05 10.36 0.36
N HIS A 8 16.53 9.14 0.58
CA HIS A 8 16.55 8.49 1.90
C HIS A 8 17.24 7.15 1.82
N THR A 9 18.04 6.84 2.82
CA THR A 9 18.69 5.54 2.93
C THR A 9 17.71 4.46 3.38
N ILE A 10 18.00 3.21 3.04
CA ILE A 10 17.22 2.08 3.58
C ILE A 10 17.27 2.10 5.10
N ARG A 11 18.38 2.48 5.72
CA ARG A 11 18.54 2.62 7.17
C ARG A 11 17.49 3.54 7.76
N GLU A 12 17.30 4.74 7.18
CA GLU A 12 16.32 5.71 7.65
C GLU A 12 14.89 5.19 7.49
N ILE A 13 14.60 4.54 6.36
CA ILE A 13 13.25 4.00 6.10
C ILE A 13 12.96 2.79 6.99
N PHE A 14 13.95 1.94 7.24
CA PHE A 14 13.80 0.76 8.09
C PHE A 14 13.66 1.11 9.58
N ASP A 15 14.15 2.29 9.99
CA ASP A 15 14.00 2.73 11.37
C ASP A 15 12.51 2.75 11.78
N GLY A 16 12.21 2.15 12.92
CA GLY A 16 10.85 2.04 13.44
C GLY A 16 9.89 1.19 12.60
N TYR A 17 10.39 0.37 11.65
CA TYR A 17 9.54 -0.51 10.85
C TYR A 17 8.78 -1.51 11.72
N LYS A 18 7.46 -1.53 11.50
CA LYS A 18 6.54 -2.50 12.12
C LYS A 18 5.47 -2.88 11.12
N ASP A 19 5.31 -4.19 10.89
CA ASP A 19 4.18 -4.76 10.15
C ASP A 19 3.24 -5.42 11.17
N SER A 20 2.11 -4.77 11.41
CA SER A 20 1.08 -5.24 12.35
C SER A 20 -0.09 -5.91 11.63
N ALA A 21 0.15 -6.46 10.45
CA ALA A 21 -0.85 -7.11 9.60
C ALA A 21 -2.10 -6.21 9.40
N ASP A 22 -3.18 -6.51 10.13
CA ASP A 22 -4.45 -5.77 10.01
C ASP A 22 -4.39 -4.31 10.50
N ASN A 23 -3.44 -3.98 11.39
CA ASN A 23 -3.31 -2.63 11.95
C ASN A 23 -2.41 -1.70 11.13
N GLY A 24 -1.93 -2.18 9.98
CA GLY A 24 -1.13 -1.39 9.05
C GLY A 24 0.38 -1.65 9.14
N VAL A 25 1.12 -0.94 8.31
CA VAL A 25 2.57 -1.01 8.22
C VAL A 25 3.13 0.40 8.36
N ILE A 26 4.03 0.58 9.31
CA ILE A 26 4.70 1.86 9.56
C ILE A 26 6.21 1.71 9.42
N ALA A 27 6.90 2.80 9.07
CA ALA A 27 8.34 2.88 8.87
C ALA A 27 8.84 4.31 9.11
N PHE A 28 10.12 4.59 8.87
CA PHE A 28 10.71 5.92 8.91
C PHE A 28 10.48 6.62 10.26
N GLY A 29 10.95 5.99 11.33
CA GLY A 29 10.76 6.49 12.69
C GLY A 29 9.28 6.56 13.13
N GLY A 30 8.41 5.78 12.50
CA GLY A 30 6.95 5.80 12.74
C GLY A 30 6.18 6.87 11.98
N LYS A 31 6.87 7.69 11.17
CA LYS A 31 6.26 8.79 10.41
C LYS A 31 5.68 8.38 9.07
N LEU A 32 6.11 7.24 8.50
CA LEU A 32 5.63 6.75 7.20
C LEU A 32 4.58 5.66 7.40
N ASN A 33 3.36 5.93 6.95
CA ASN A 33 2.34 4.91 6.74
C ASN A 33 2.59 4.23 5.40
N VAL A 34 3.17 3.03 5.43
CA VAL A 34 3.52 2.24 4.23
C VAL A 34 2.29 1.60 3.59
N ARG A 35 1.26 1.35 4.38
CA ARG A 35 0.00 0.75 3.91
C ARG A 35 -1.20 1.64 4.27
N PRO A 36 -1.38 2.78 3.59
CA PRO A 36 -2.58 3.58 3.75
C PRO A 36 -3.85 2.78 3.43
N ALA A 37 -4.98 3.23 3.95
CA ALA A 37 -6.26 2.50 3.83
C ALA A 37 -6.71 2.26 2.37
N PHE A 38 -6.25 3.08 1.43
CA PHE A 38 -6.54 2.93 0.00
C PHE A 38 -5.65 1.93 -0.72
N GLN A 39 -4.47 1.59 -0.17
CA GLN A 39 -3.54 0.65 -0.78
C GLN A 39 -4.03 -0.79 -0.59
N ARG A 40 -3.71 -1.63 -1.58
CA ARG A 40 -3.93 -3.07 -1.48
C ARG A 40 -2.95 -3.72 -0.51
N GLU A 41 -3.29 -4.93 -0.06
CA GLU A 41 -2.36 -5.74 0.72
C GLU A 41 -1.09 -6.09 -0.06
N PHE A 42 -0.04 -6.46 0.68
CA PHE A 42 1.20 -6.94 0.08
C PHE A 42 0.96 -8.19 -0.78
N VAL A 43 1.32 -8.12 -2.05
CA VAL A 43 1.02 -9.18 -3.04
C VAL A 43 2.24 -9.70 -3.78
N TYR A 44 3.44 -9.13 -3.58
CA TYR A 44 4.64 -9.63 -4.24
C TYR A 44 4.89 -11.09 -3.88
N LYS A 45 5.05 -11.91 -4.91
CA LYS A 45 5.51 -13.29 -4.78
C LYS A 45 7.02 -13.29 -4.53
N GLU A 46 7.54 -14.45 -4.18
CA GLU A 46 8.96 -14.61 -3.88
C GLU A 46 9.87 -14.05 -4.98
N LYS A 47 9.53 -14.28 -6.24
CA LYS A 47 10.34 -13.82 -7.39
C LYS A 47 10.47 -12.30 -7.44
N GLU A 48 9.35 -11.57 -7.31
CA GLU A 48 9.34 -10.11 -7.35
C GLU A 48 10.05 -9.52 -6.13
N ARG A 49 9.81 -10.07 -4.96
CA ARG A 49 10.46 -9.69 -3.71
C ARG A 49 11.98 -9.88 -3.77
N ASN A 50 12.42 -11.04 -4.28
CA ASN A 50 13.84 -11.33 -4.43
C ASN A 50 14.51 -10.39 -5.45
N ALA A 51 13.82 -10.03 -6.54
CA ALA A 51 14.32 -9.11 -7.56
C ALA A 51 14.57 -7.70 -6.99
N VAL A 52 13.73 -7.21 -6.06
CA VAL A 52 13.95 -5.93 -5.37
C VAL A 52 15.27 -5.96 -4.60
N ILE A 53 15.48 -6.99 -3.79
CA ILE A 53 16.70 -7.10 -2.94
C ILE A 53 17.94 -7.33 -3.80
N ASP A 54 17.85 -8.11 -4.86
CA ASP A 54 18.94 -8.34 -5.81
C ASP A 54 19.37 -7.01 -6.48
N THR A 55 18.41 -6.17 -6.85
CA THR A 55 18.65 -4.82 -7.40
C THR A 55 19.39 -3.95 -6.40
N VAL A 56 18.96 -3.90 -5.15
CA VAL A 56 19.61 -3.16 -4.06
C VAL A 56 21.03 -3.67 -3.81
N THR A 57 21.21 -4.99 -3.71
CA THR A 57 22.50 -5.61 -3.46
C THR A 57 23.51 -5.32 -4.57
N LYS A 58 23.07 -5.25 -5.82
CA LYS A 58 23.90 -4.89 -6.98
C LYS A 58 24.18 -3.38 -7.08
N GLY A 59 23.49 -2.56 -6.31
CA GLY A 59 23.57 -1.10 -6.40
C GLY A 59 22.94 -0.54 -7.67
N PHE A 60 22.03 -1.27 -8.29
CA PHE A 60 21.28 -0.79 -9.45
C PHE A 60 20.14 0.13 -9.00
N PRO A 61 19.76 1.14 -9.81
CA PRO A 61 18.70 2.05 -9.43
C PRO A 61 17.35 1.34 -9.36
N LEU A 62 16.64 1.52 -8.26
CA LEU A 62 15.21 1.22 -8.16
C LEU A 62 14.40 2.38 -8.72
N ASN A 63 13.20 2.08 -9.25
CA ASN A 63 12.26 3.12 -9.64
C ASN A 63 11.96 4.03 -8.44
N VAL A 64 11.78 5.31 -8.72
CA VAL A 64 11.39 6.32 -7.73
C VAL A 64 10.12 5.90 -6.97
N MET A 65 10.01 6.36 -5.74
CA MET A 65 8.83 6.17 -4.90
C MET A 65 8.10 7.51 -4.71
N TYR A 66 6.85 7.45 -4.31
CA TYR A 66 6.03 8.65 -4.12
C TYR A 66 5.38 8.61 -2.74
N TRP A 67 5.66 9.63 -1.96
CA TRP A 67 5.07 9.83 -0.63
C TRP A 67 4.22 11.10 -0.62
N CYS A 68 3.19 11.10 0.21
CA CYS A 68 2.37 12.27 0.49
C CYS A 68 2.65 12.76 1.89
N GLU A 69 2.96 14.04 2.04
CA GLU A 69 3.13 14.69 3.33
C GLU A 69 1.80 15.24 3.82
N ASP A 70 1.48 15.01 5.10
CA ASP A 70 0.38 15.66 5.80
C ASP A 70 0.84 16.96 6.49
N ASP A 71 -0.09 17.71 7.08
CA ASP A 71 0.20 18.97 7.75
C ASP A 71 1.00 18.78 9.06
N ASN A 72 1.11 17.58 9.59
CA ASN A 72 1.86 17.23 10.80
C ASN A 72 3.28 16.74 10.49
N GLY A 73 3.67 16.66 9.21
CA GLY A 73 4.98 16.14 8.79
C GLY A 73 5.07 14.61 8.84
N ASN A 74 3.94 13.92 8.81
CA ASN A 74 3.90 12.48 8.56
C ASN A 74 3.69 12.22 7.07
N TYR A 75 3.95 10.98 6.66
CA TYR A 75 3.94 10.59 5.27
C TYR A 75 3.01 9.40 5.06
N GLU A 76 2.32 9.41 3.93
CA GLU A 76 1.62 8.26 3.37
C GLU A 76 2.29 7.84 2.07
N LEU A 77 2.53 6.55 1.92
CA LEU A 77 3.16 6.02 0.72
C LEU A 77 2.12 5.90 -0.39
N LEU A 78 2.32 6.65 -1.50
CA LEU A 78 1.45 6.59 -2.69
C LEU A 78 1.87 5.49 -3.66
N ASP A 79 3.17 5.39 -3.97
CA ASP A 79 3.72 4.31 -4.77
C ASP A 79 5.06 3.84 -4.22
N GLY A 80 5.33 2.55 -4.37
CA GLY A 80 6.51 1.87 -3.84
C GLY A 80 6.23 0.97 -2.65
N GLN A 81 4.96 0.74 -2.26
CA GLN A 81 4.58 -0.10 -1.13
C GLN A 81 5.25 -1.48 -1.18
N GLN A 82 5.15 -2.17 -2.30
CA GLN A 82 5.67 -3.52 -2.45
C GLN A 82 7.20 -3.55 -2.30
N ARG A 83 7.90 -2.55 -2.84
CA ARG A 83 9.35 -2.39 -2.74
C ARG A 83 9.76 -2.08 -1.30
N THR A 84 9.10 -1.12 -0.65
CA THR A 84 9.38 -0.76 0.75
C THR A 84 9.18 -1.94 1.69
N ILE A 85 8.06 -2.65 1.60
CA ILE A 85 7.79 -3.82 2.44
C ILE A 85 8.82 -4.91 2.18
N SER A 86 9.15 -5.22 0.91
CA SER A 86 10.17 -6.23 0.58
C SER A 86 11.52 -5.91 1.20
N ILE A 87 11.96 -4.65 1.12
CA ILE A 87 13.23 -4.19 1.70
C ILE A 87 13.20 -4.32 3.22
N CYS A 88 12.15 -3.81 3.86
CA CYS A 88 12.03 -3.84 5.32
C CYS A 88 11.91 -5.27 5.86
N GLN A 89 11.13 -6.13 5.24
CA GLN A 89 11.05 -7.56 5.60
C GLN A 89 12.39 -8.29 5.47
N TYR A 90 13.16 -7.98 4.41
CA TYR A 90 14.50 -8.56 4.29
C TYR A 90 15.43 -8.08 5.42
N CYS A 91 15.43 -6.79 5.72
CA CYS A 91 16.24 -6.23 6.82
C CYS A 91 15.80 -6.78 8.19
N SER A 92 14.52 -7.09 8.39
CA SER A 92 14.01 -7.78 9.57
C SER A 92 14.42 -9.25 9.66
N GLY A 93 14.84 -9.85 8.54
CA GLY A 93 15.19 -11.27 8.46
C GLY A 93 14.01 -12.20 8.21
N ASP A 94 12.86 -11.67 7.77
CA ASP A 94 11.62 -12.43 7.57
C ASP A 94 11.72 -13.43 6.40
N PHE A 95 12.68 -13.26 5.51
CA PHE A 95 12.96 -14.19 4.44
C PHE A 95 14.45 -14.22 4.05
N SER A 96 14.82 -15.21 3.25
CA SER A 96 16.19 -15.39 2.76
C SER A 96 16.24 -15.38 1.23
N ILE A 97 17.39 -14.96 0.69
CA ILE A 97 17.70 -15.06 -0.73
C ILE A 97 18.96 -15.95 -0.87
N ASN A 98 18.89 -16.97 -1.71
CA ASN A 98 19.97 -17.94 -1.88
C ASN A 98 20.46 -18.50 -0.52
N ASN A 99 19.53 -18.84 0.37
CA ASN A 99 19.76 -19.32 1.72
C ASN A 99 20.52 -18.32 2.64
N ARG A 100 20.56 -17.03 2.30
CA ARG A 100 21.17 -15.97 3.11
C ARG A 100 20.10 -14.98 3.58
N THR A 101 19.91 -14.89 4.88
CA THR A 101 19.13 -13.83 5.53
C THR A 101 19.98 -12.58 5.70
N PHE A 102 19.37 -11.42 5.91
CA PHE A 102 20.09 -10.17 6.20
C PHE A 102 21.06 -10.30 7.37
N HIS A 103 20.66 -11.01 8.43
CA HIS A 103 21.50 -11.21 9.62
C HIS A 103 22.72 -12.11 9.39
N ASN A 104 22.70 -12.95 8.35
CA ASN A 104 23.81 -13.82 7.96
C ASN A 104 24.79 -13.15 6.97
N LEU A 105 24.53 -11.91 6.56
CA LEU A 105 25.45 -11.13 5.74
C LEU A 105 26.62 -10.61 6.58
N THR A 106 27.77 -10.39 5.91
CA THR A 106 28.88 -9.68 6.52
C THR A 106 28.51 -8.24 6.89
N ASN A 107 29.24 -7.63 7.82
CA ASN A 107 28.98 -6.23 8.19
C ASN A 107 29.04 -5.31 6.96
N THR A 108 30.03 -5.48 6.08
CA THR A 108 30.16 -4.67 4.86
C THR A 108 28.96 -4.81 3.92
N GLU A 109 28.45 -6.03 3.76
CA GLU A 109 27.26 -6.28 2.93
C GLU A 109 26.01 -5.63 3.54
N ARG A 110 25.84 -5.73 4.86
CA ARG A 110 24.73 -5.09 5.58
C ARG A 110 24.76 -3.58 5.46
N GLU A 111 25.91 -2.97 5.73
CA GLU A 111 26.08 -1.51 5.61
C GLU A 111 25.80 -1.05 4.19
N ARG A 112 26.28 -1.76 3.17
CA ARG A 112 26.01 -1.44 1.77
C ARG A 112 24.52 -1.44 1.44
N ILE A 113 23.76 -2.38 2.00
CA ILE A 113 22.29 -2.42 1.82
C ILE A 113 21.64 -1.27 2.59
N LEU A 114 22.03 -1.06 3.84
CA LEU A 114 21.42 -0.01 4.68
C LEU A 114 21.69 1.40 4.16
N ASP A 115 22.87 1.63 3.58
CA ASP A 115 23.25 2.92 3.00
C ASP A 115 22.78 3.13 1.56
N TYR A 116 22.12 2.14 0.97
CA TYR A 116 21.52 2.28 -0.35
C TYR A 116 20.44 3.39 -0.33
N LYS A 117 20.55 4.32 -1.30
CA LYS A 117 19.67 5.48 -1.39
C LYS A 117 18.46 5.21 -2.27
N LEU A 118 17.30 5.49 -1.74
CA LEU A 118 16.01 5.46 -2.43
C LEU A 118 15.64 6.88 -2.83
N MET A 119 15.23 7.05 -4.08
CA MET A 119 14.76 8.32 -4.62
C MET A 119 13.26 8.45 -4.37
N ILE A 120 12.84 9.50 -3.69
CA ILE A 120 11.46 9.67 -3.23
C ILE A 120 10.95 11.04 -3.61
N TYR A 121 9.88 11.09 -4.39
CA TYR A 121 9.11 12.32 -4.56
C TYR A 121 8.15 12.50 -3.41
N ILE A 122 8.31 13.59 -2.67
CA ILE A 122 7.42 13.99 -1.60
C ILE A 122 6.44 15.03 -2.16
N CYS A 123 5.16 14.71 -2.06
CA CYS A 123 4.06 15.52 -2.58
C CYS A 123 3.27 16.11 -1.41
N LYS A 124 3.03 17.42 -1.44
CA LYS A 124 2.15 18.12 -0.49
C LYS A 124 1.04 18.82 -1.24
N GLY A 125 -0.20 18.56 -0.87
CA GLY A 125 -1.37 19.14 -1.53
C GLY A 125 -2.67 18.68 -0.85
N ASN A 126 -3.81 19.15 -1.36
CA ASN A 126 -5.11 18.69 -0.89
C ASN A 126 -5.43 17.27 -1.41
N ASP A 127 -6.46 16.64 -0.87
CA ASP A 127 -6.80 15.25 -1.16
C ASP A 127 -7.18 15.02 -2.63
N LEU A 128 -7.81 16.01 -3.29
CA LEU A 128 -8.13 15.92 -4.71
C LEU A 128 -6.86 15.94 -5.58
N GLU A 129 -5.91 16.82 -5.29
CA GLU A 129 -4.62 16.89 -6.01
C GLU A 129 -3.80 15.62 -5.81
N LYS A 130 -3.77 15.09 -4.57
CA LYS A 130 -3.12 13.81 -4.24
C LYS A 130 -3.72 12.66 -5.05
N LEU A 131 -5.04 12.62 -5.14
CA LEU A 131 -5.78 11.61 -5.87
C LEU A 131 -5.53 11.67 -7.37
N GLU A 132 -5.59 12.86 -7.98
CA GLU A 132 -5.30 13.06 -9.40
C GLU A 132 -3.87 12.64 -9.73
N TRP A 133 -2.93 12.98 -8.86
CA TRP A 133 -1.55 12.57 -8.99
C TRP A 133 -1.39 11.06 -8.87
N PHE A 134 -2.04 10.43 -7.90
CA PHE A 134 -2.04 8.99 -7.70
C PHE A 134 -2.60 8.23 -8.93
N LYS A 135 -3.68 8.73 -9.53
CA LYS A 135 -4.19 8.21 -10.80
C LYS A 135 -3.12 8.28 -11.91
N THR A 136 -2.44 9.41 -12.00
CA THR A 136 -1.43 9.66 -13.05
C THR A 136 -0.22 8.74 -12.90
N ILE A 137 0.30 8.56 -11.69
CA ILE A 137 1.45 7.66 -11.42
C ILE A 137 1.11 6.22 -11.77
N ASN A 138 -0.08 5.76 -11.43
CA ASN A 138 -0.50 4.37 -11.65
C ASN A 138 -0.83 4.04 -13.12
N ILE A 139 -0.95 5.03 -14.00
CA ILE A 139 -1.11 4.80 -15.45
C ILE A 139 0.12 4.09 -16.04
N ALA A 140 1.32 4.33 -15.51
CA ALA A 140 2.57 3.74 -15.99
C ALA A 140 2.90 2.36 -15.38
N GLY A 141 2.11 1.90 -14.40
CA GLY A 141 2.33 0.65 -13.66
C GLY A 141 1.21 -0.37 -13.76
N VAL A 142 1.05 -1.19 -12.74
CA VAL A 142 -0.10 -2.09 -12.62
C VAL A 142 -1.34 -1.23 -12.36
N LYS A 143 -2.27 -1.22 -13.32
CA LYS A 143 -3.51 -0.46 -13.19
C LYS A 143 -4.23 -0.83 -11.90
N LEU A 144 -4.57 0.18 -11.11
CA LEU A 144 -5.51 0.01 -10.01
C LEU A 144 -6.87 -0.39 -10.58
N ALA A 145 -7.57 -1.26 -9.89
CA ALA A 145 -8.98 -1.48 -10.16
C ALA A 145 -9.77 -0.19 -9.78
N ASP A 146 -10.87 0.07 -10.48
CA ASP A 146 -11.71 1.23 -10.21
C ASP A 146 -12.13 1.30 -8.73
N GLN A 147 -12.36 0.15 -8.10
CA GLN A 147 -12.69 0.07 -6.69
C GLN A 147 -11.51 0.45 -5.77
N GLU A 148 -10.27 0.16 -6.13
CA GLU A 148 -9.10 0.60 -5.35
C GLU A 148 -9.00 2.13 -5.37
N LEU A 149 -9.32 2.72 -6.50
CA LEU A 149 -9.39 4.17 -6.66
C LEU A 149 -10.50 4.79 -5.81
N ARG A 150 -11.72 4.21 -5.84
CA ARG A 150 -12.82 4.64 -4.97
C ARG A 150 -12.46 4.50 -3.49
N ASN A 151 -11.76 3.45 -3.11
CA ASN A 151 -11.30 3.26 -1.73
C ASN A 151 -10.35 4.37 -1.26
N ALA A 152 -9.57 4.95 -2.17
CA ALA A 152 -8.72 6.09 -1.86
C ALA A 152 -9.51 7.39 -1.65
N ILE A 153 -10.50 7.64 -2.53
CA ILE A 153 -11.32 8.86 -2.51
C ILE A 153 -12.21 8.91 -1.28
N TYR A 154 -12.88 7.81 -1.01
CA TYR A 154 -13.94 7.71 0.01
C TYR A 154 -13.46 7.01 1.27
N THR A 155 -12.17 7.20 1.62
CA THR A 155 -11.61 6.66 2.87
C THR A 155 -12.35 7.23 4.07
N GLY A 156 -12.84 6.34 4.95
CA GLY A 156 -13.56 6.75 6.16
C GLY A 156 -13.89 5.56 7.05
N PRO A 157 -14.55 5.80 8.22
CA PRO A 157 -14.93 4.75 9.16
C PRO A 157 -15.83 3.70 8.51
N TRP A 158 -16.83 4.13 7.75
CA TRP A 158 -17.73 3.26 7.00
C TRP A 158 -16.99 2.28 6.07
N LEU A 159 -16.14 2.81 5.19
CA LEU A 159 -15.37 1.97 4.26
C LEU A 159 -14.44 1.02 5.01
N THR A 160 -13.83 1.47 6.09
CA THR A 160 -12.95 0.66 6.93
C THR A 160 -13.70 -0.54 7.50
N ASP A 161 -14.94 -0.34 7.94
CA ASP A 161 -15.78 -1.42 8.46
C ASP A 161 -16.26 -2.36 7.35
N VAL A 162 -16.79 -1.84 6.25
CA VAL A 162 -17.25 -2.64 5.09
C VAL A 162 -16.11 -3.52 4.53
N LYS A 163 -14.88 -3.03 4.49
CA LYS A 163 -13.71 -3.82 4.04
C LYS A 163 -13.45 -5.05 4.90
N LYS A 164 -13.81 -5.07 6.18
CA LYS A 164 -13.67 -6.25 7.05
C LYS A 164 -14.51 -7.43 6.54
N TYR A 165 -15.63 -7.15 5.90
CA TYR A 165 -16.56 -8.16 5.41
C TYR A 165 -16.30 -8.59 3.96
N PHE A 166 -15.81 -7.67 3.11
CA PHE A 166 -15.79 -7.87 1.67
C PHE A 166 -14.40 -7.92 1.03
N SER A 167 -13.40 -7.23 1.57
CA SER A 167 -12.12 -7.05 0.86
C SER A 167 -10.85 -7.26 1.68
N LYS A 168 -10.94 -7.55 2.98
CA LYS A 168 -9.77 -7.93 3.78
C LYS A 168 -9.41 -9.41 3.61
N ASN A 169 -8.14 -9.71 3.89
CA ASN A 169 -7.66 -11.10 3.85
C ASN A 169 -8.47 -11.97 4.82
N GLY A 170 -8.97 -13.11 4.31
CA GLY A 170 -9.78 -14.01 5.12
C GLY A 170 -11.15 -13.48 5.53
N CYS A 171 -11.65 -12.39 4.90
CA CYS A 171 -12.98 -11.85 5.15
C CYS A 171 -14.10 -12.87 4.87
N PRO A 172 -15.31 -12.70 5.44
CA PRO A 172 -16.42 -13.61 5.24
C PRO A 172 -16.76 -13.83 3.76
N ALA A 173 -16.83 -12.77 2.96
CA ALA A 173 -17.12 -12.86 1.54
C ALA A 173 -16.05 -13.66 0.77
N TYR A 174 -14.76 -13.48 1.13
CA TYR A 174 -13.67 -14.25 0.53
C TYR A 174 -13.78 -15.73 0.89
N LYS A 175 -14.00 -16.07 2.17
CA LYS A 175 -14.10 -17.47 2.64
C LYS A 175 -15.23 -18.23 1.93
N ILE A 176 -16.36 -17.57 1.69
CA ILE A 176 -17.51 -18.17 1.01
C ILE A 176 -17.26 -18.23 -0.50
N GLY A 177 -16.86 -17.10 -1.09
CA GLY A 177 -16.73 -16.95 -2.54
C GLY A 177 -15.56 -17.71 -3.14
N ASN A 178 -14.46 -17.89 -2.40
CA ASN A 178 -13.26 -18.57 -2.89
C ASN A 178 -13.49 -20.06 -3.25
N LYS A 179 -14.62 -20.63 -2.83
CA LYS A 179 -15.05 -21.96 -3.24
C LYS A 179 -15.53 -22.01 -4.70
N TYR A 180 -15.95 -20.89 -5.25
CA TYR A 180 -16.64 -20.80 -6.54
C TYR A 180 -15.91 -19.91 -7.55
N LEU A 181 -15.05 -19.03 -7.07
CA LEU A 181 -14.37 -18.01 -7.87
C LEU A 181 -12.86 -18.06 -7.61
N SER A 182 -12.06 -18.09 -8.67
CA SER A 182 -10.60 -18.07 -8.61
C SER A 182 -10.05 -16.71 -9.04
N GLY A 183 -8.96 -16.23 -8.42
CA GLY A 183 -8.26 -15.00 -8.80
C GLY A 183 -7.87 -14.13 -7.62
N GLU A 184 -6.83 -13.31 -7.78
CA GLU A 184 -6.29 -12.48 -6.69
C GLU A 184 -7.10 -11.19 -6.46
N MET A 185 -7.78 -10.66 -7.48
CA MET A 185 -8.57 -9.40 -7.42
C MET A 185 -10.01 -9.59 -6.96
N ILE A 186 -10.41 -10.79 -6.68
CA ILE A 186 -11.77 -11.15 -6.26
C ILE A 186 -12.29 -10.32 -5.08
N ARG A 187 -11.41 -9.92 -4.15
CA ARG A 187 -11.78 -9.18 -2.94
C ARG A 187 -12.31 -7.78 -3.25
N GLN A 188 -11.65 -7.07 -4.17
CA GLN A 188 -12.10 -5.74 -4.59
C GLN A 188 -13.38 -5.82 -5.42
N ASP A 189 -13.48 -6.82 -6.27
CA ASP A 189 -14.69 -7.12 -7.04
C ASP A 189 -15.90 -7.43 -6.15
N TYR A 190 -15.70 -8.11 -5.02
CA TYR A 190 -16.80 -8.33 -4.06
C TYR A 190 -17.28 -7.05 -3.42
N LEU A 191 -16.34 -6.22 -2.98
CA LEU A 191 -16.68 -4.92 -2.40
C LEU A 191 -17.40 -4.05 -3.41
N GLU A 192 -16.90 -3.95 -4.64
CA GLU A 192 -17.53 -3.18 -5.70
C GLU A 192 -18.96 -3.65 -6.00
N LYS A 193 -19.13 -4.97 -6.15
CA LYS A 193 -20.46 -5.55 -6.42
C LYS A 193 -21.43 -5.31 -5.27
N ALA A 194 -20.97 -5.46 -4.02
CA ALA A 194 -21.82 -5.23 -2.85
C ALA A 194 -22.29 -3.77 -2.80
N ILE A 195 -21.39 -2.81 -2.96
CA ILE A 195 -21.73 -1.37 -2.98
C ILE A 195 -22.65 -1.06 -4.16
N LYS A 196 -22.37 -1.59 -5.36
CA LYS A 196 -23.20 -1.39 -6.55
C LYS A 196 -24.63 -1.89 -6.35
N TRP A 197 -24.81 -3.01 -5.69
CA TRP A 197 -26.15 -3.54 -5.42
C TRP A 197 -26.93 -2.67 -4.45
N ILE A 198 -26.28 -2.17 -3.41
CA ILE A 198 -26.96 -1.29 -2.44
C ILE A 198 -27.26 0.06 -3.08
N ALA A 199 -26.30 0.70 -3.72
CA ALA A 199 -26.47 1.98 -4.41
C ALA A 199 -27.58 1.93 -5.46
N SER A 200 -27.66 0.83 -6.23
CA SER A 200 -28.71 0.67 -7.25
C SER A 200 -30.12 0.58 -6.69
N LYS A 201 -30.31 0.10 -5.46
CA LYS A 201 -31.64 0.11 -4.79
C LYS A 201 -32.07 1.53 -4.44
N GLU A 202 -31.14 2.43 -4.26
CA GLU A 202 -31.40 3.85 -3.96
C GLU A 202 -31.34 4.75 -5.21
N ASN A 203 -31.19 4.15 -6.40
CA ASN A 203 -30.97 4.87 -7.66
C ASN A 203 -29.77 5.81 -7.66
N LYS A 204 -28.70 5.42 -6.96
CA LYS A 204 -27.42 6.15 -6.86
C LYS A 204 -26.31 5.45 -7.63
N SER A 205 -25.31 6.22 -8.04
CA SER A 205 -24.01 5.67 -8.46
C SER A 205 -23.23 5.14 -7.25
N ILE A 206 -22.19 4.33 -7.49
CA ILE A 206 -21.29 3.86 -6.43
C ILE A 206 -20.62 5.05 -5.74
N GLU A 207 -20.20 6.03 -6.53
CA GLU A 207 -19.51 7.23 -6.06
C GLU A 207 -20.41 8.09 -5.15
N GLU A 208 -21.65 8.32 -5.55
CA GLU A 208 -22.63 9.06 -4.74
C GLU A 208 -22.88 8.34 -3.41
N TYR A 209 -23.11 7.04 -3.46
CA TYR A 209 -23.35 6.23 -2.26
C TYR A 209 -22.16 6.26 -1.30
N MET A 210 -20.93 6.05 -1.80
CA MET A 210 -19.71 6.06 -0.98
C MET A 210 -19.42 7.45 -0.40
N SER A 211 -19.73 8.53 -1.14
CA SER A 211 -19.56 9.91 -0.66
C SER A 211 -20.50 10.24 0.49
N GLU A 212 -21.74 9.82 0.40
CA GLU A 212 -22.76 10.07 1.45
C GLU A 212 -22.42 9.36 2.76
N HIS A 213 -21.95 8.11 2.66
CA HIS A 213 -21.67 7.26 3.82
C HIS A 213 -20.22 7.35 4.33
N GLN A 214 -19.35 8.14 3.70
CA GLN A 214 -17.92 8.21 4.03
C GLN A 214 -17.63 8.40 5.53
N HIS A 215 -18.46 9.18 6.21
CA HIS A 215 -18.28 9.57 7.62
C HIS A 215 -19.16 8.80 8.60
N ASP A 216 -19.92 7.82 8.14
CA ASP A 216 -20.74 6.99 9.00
C ASP A 216 -19.85 6.14 9.91
N SER A 217 -20.31 5.89 11.14
CA SER A 217 -19.52 5.25 12.18
C SER A 217 -19.20 3.78 11.90
N ASP A 218 -20.03 3.12 11.10
CA ASP A 218 -19.93 1.70 10.73
C ASP A 218 -20.54 1.41 9.36
N GLY A 219 -20.40 0.16 8.91
CA GLY A 219 -20.91 -0.31 7.62
C GLY A 219 -22.37 -0.78 7.63
N THR A 220 -23.16 -0.40 8.62
CA THR A 220 -24.58 -0.85 8.77
C THR A 220 -25.60 0.11 8.15
N ALA A 221 -25.15 1.11 7.40
CA ALA A 221 -26.00 2.04 6.67
C ALA A 221 -26.73 1.38 5.50
#